data_741627c3f408f71fd6f108611f52c317
#
_entry.id   741627c3f408f71fd6f108611f52c317
#
_cell.length_a   1.000
_cell.length_b   1.000
_cell.length_c   1.000
_cell.angle_alpha   90.00
_cell.angle_beta   90.00
_cell.angle_gamma   90.00
#
_symmetry.space_group_name_H-M   'P 1'
#
loop_
_entity.id
_entity.type
_entity.pdbx_description
1 polymer ?
#
loop_
_entity_poly.entity_id
_entity_poly.type
_entity_poly.pdbx_seq_one_letter_code
_entity_poly.pdbx_strand_id
1 'polypeptide(L)'
;GITEAIATLDNGDFGTRTLRFETGQLARQADGSVTTYLDDDTMLLATTTASNQPREGFDFFPLTVDVEERMYAAGKIPGSFFRREGRPSSEAILACRLIDRPLRPTFVKGLRNEVQVVVTVMSQDPEEYYDVVAINGASAATQLSGLPVSGAVGGVRMALIADDKHPEGQWVAFPNHEQHERALFEMVVAGRMVKKGRKDDVAIMMVEAGAGTNVAERIAEGAPAPQEATVAAGLEAAKPFIKTLCEAQNGLAERTACLLYTSDAADDLP
;
A
#
# COMPACT_ATOMS: atom_id res chain seq x y z
N GLY A 1 -0.03 -1.87 24.95
CA GLY A 1 -0.61 -3.10 24.41
C GLY A 1 -0.59 -3.08 22.89
N ILE A 2 -0.98 -4.16 22.25
CA ILE A 2 -1.15 -4.24 20.80
C ILE A 2 -2.46 -3.54 20.43
N THR A 3 -2.43 -2.70 19.40
CA THR A 3 -3.62 -2.08 18.81
C THR A 3 -3.74 -2.53 17.37
N GLU A 4 -4.93 -2.95 16.95
CA GLU A 4 -5.15 -3.46 15.59
C GLU A 4 -6.36 -2.80 14.92
N ALA A 5 -6.36 -2.79 13.59
CA ALA A 5 -7.47 -2.41 12.74
C ALA A 5 -7.56 -3.34 11.54
N ILE A 6 -8.76 -3.63 11.09
CA ILE A 6 -9.02 -4.57 10.01
C ILE A 6 -9.82 -3.88 8.91
N ALA A 7 -9.37 -4.02 7.67
CA ALA A 7 -10.09 -3.66 6.47
C ALA A 7 -10.56 -4.94 5.78
N THR A 8 -11.87 -5.09 5.62
CA THR A 8 -12.47 -6.22 4.91
C THR A 8 -12.91 -5.77 3.52
N LEU A 9 -12.44 -6.45 2.50
CA LEU A 9 -12.61 -6.11 1.10
C LEU A 9 -13.42 -7.22 0.42
N ASP A 10 -14.65 -6.92 0.07
CA ASP A 10 -15.56 -7.87 -0.53
C ASP A 10 -15.50 -7.80 -2.06
N ASN A 11 -15.09 -8.90 -2.69
CA ASN A 11 -15.02 -9.08 -4.14
C ASN A 11 -16.22 -9.88 -4.70
N GLY A 12 -17.32 -10.01 -3.93
CA GLY A 12 -18.47 -10.79 -4.37
C GLY A 12 -18.12 -12.25 -4.61
N ASP A 13 -18.39 -12.75 -5.80
CA ASP A 13 -18.13 -14.15 -6.19
C ASP A 13 -16.64 -14.56 -6.14
N PHE A 14 -15.72 -13.58 -6.14
CA PHE A 14 -14.26 -13.81 -6.02
C PHE A 14 -13.76 -13.85 -4.58
N GLY A 15 -14.69 -13.82 -3.61
CA GLY A 15 -14.37 -13.95 -2.18
C GLY A 15 -14.02 -12.62 -1.52
N THR A 16 -13.58 -12.73 -0.28
CA THR A 16 -13.27 -11.59 0.58
C THR A 16 -11.79 -11.61 0.91
N ARG A 17 -11.16 -10.43 0.88
CA ARG A 17 -9.77 -10.23 1.29
C ARG A 17 -9.73 -9.38 2.57
N THR A 18 -8.74 -9.61 3.39
CA THR A 18 -8.60 -8.93 4.67
C THR A 18 -7.22 -8.32 4.79
N LEU A 19 -7.14 -7.00 5.03
CA LEU A 19 -5.92 -6.34 5.49
C LEU A 19 -6.05 -6.04 6.97
N ARG A 20 -5.13 -6.57 7.77
CA ARG A 20 -5.01 -6.28 9.20
C ARG A 20 -3.77 -5.45 9.46
N PHE A 21 -3.95 -4.35 10.16
CA PHE A 21 -2.89 -3.44 10.61
C PHE A 21 -2.72 -3.58 12.11
N GLU A 22 -1.49 -3.75 12.55
CA GLU A 22 -1.16 -3.94 13.96
C GLU A 22 0.02 -3.06 14.36
N THR A 23 -0.05 -2.44 15.53
CA THR A 23 1.03 -1.61 16.08
C THR A 23 1.26 -1.87 17.56
N GLY A 24 2.44 -1.47 18.08
CA GLY A 24 2.78 -1.54 19.50
C GLY A 24 3.61 -2.76 19.90
N GLN A 25 3.88 -3.71 19.01
CA GLN A 25 4.68 -4.92 19.30
C GLN A 25 6.11 -4.83 18.73
N LEU A 26 6.25 -4.56 17.45
CA LEU A 26 7.53 -4.56 16.73
C LEU A 26 8.04 -3.15 16.49
N ALA A 27 9.35 -3.02 16.32
CA ALA A 27 10.06 -1.78 15.96
C ALA A 27 9.66 -0.55 16.81
N ARG A 28 9.55 -0.73 18.12
CA ARG A 28 9.10 0.29 19.09
C ARG A 28 9.99 1.52 19.23
N GLN A 29 11.16 1.52 18.60
CA GLN A 29 12.10 2.65 18.58
C GLN A 29 11.93 3.53 17.33
N ALA A 30 11.16 3.08 16.34
CA ALA A 30 10.80 3.91 15.20
C ALA A 30 9.72 4.94 15.61
N ASP A 31 9.67 6.09 14.94
CA ASP A 31 8.65 7.11 15.20
C ASP A 31 7.25 6.58 14.89
N GLY A 32 7.12 5.75 13.85
CA GLY A 32 5.92 4.98 13.54
C GLY A 32 6.26 3.57 13.08
N SER A 33 5.50 2.57 13.55
CA SER A 33 5.67 1.18 13.12
C SER A 33 4.33 0.47 13.02
N VAL A 34 4.13 -0.25 11.93
CA VAL A 34 2.92 -1.04 11.67
C VAL A 34 3.30 -2.36 11.04
N THR A 35 2.75 -3.44 11.58
CA THR A 35 2.74 -4.74 10.92
C THR A 35 1.44 -4.86 10.12
N THR A 36 1.55 -5.18 8.85
CA THR A 36 0.40 -5.32 7.95
C THR A 36 0.33 -6.75 7.45
N TYR A 37 -0.83 -7.35 7.55
CA TYR A 37 -1.11 -8.71 7.12
C TYR A 37 -2.12 -8.70 5.97
N LEU A 38 -1.87 -9.52 4.95
CA LEU A 38 -2.87 -9.89 3.95
C LEU A 38 -3.29 -11.33 4.23
N ASP A 39 -4.56 -11.51 4.62
CA ASP A 39 -5.18 -12.80 4.93
C ASP A 39 -4.37 -13.71 5.87
N ASP A 40 -3.61 -13.14 6.79
CA ASP A 40 -2.76 -13.79 7.80
C ASP A 40 -1.49 -14.50 7.27
N ASP A 41 -1.34 -14.77 5.98
CA ASP A 41 -0.21 -15.52 5.41
C ASP A 41 0.93 -14.60 4.94
N THR A 42 0.62 -13.42 4.41
CA THR A 42 1.61 -12.41 4.03
C THR A 42 1.72 -11.34 5.11
N MET A 43 2.93 -11.14 5.63
CA MET A 43 3.22 -10.21 6.73
C MET A 43 4.36 -9.26 6.37
N LEU A 44 4.10 -7.95 6.49
CA LEU A 44 5.08 -6.89 6.28
C LEU A 44 5.23 -6.05 7.56
N LEU A 45 6.44 -5.63 7.86
CA LEU A 45 6.72 -4.62 8.88
C LEU A 45 7.11 -3.32 8.20
N ALA A 46 6.29 -2.29 8.35
CA ALA A 46 6.58 -0.94 7.89
C ALA A 46 7.01 -0.05 9.06
N THR A 47 8.09 0.68 8.88
CA THR A 47 8.60 1.65 9.85
C THR A 47 8.83 2.99 9.19
N THR A 48 8.56 4.06 9.92
CA THR A 48 8.85 5.44 9.51
C THR A 48 9.67 6.09 10.60
N THR A 49 10.78 6.73 10.20
CA THR A 49 11.66 7.50 11.08
C THR A 49 11.97 8.84 10.44
N ALA A 50 12.17 9.86 11.26
CA ALA A 50 12.53 11.19 10.79
C ALA A 50 13.69 11.78 11.60
N SER A 51 14.50 12.62 10.95
CA SER A 51 15.53 13.38 11.64
C SER A 51 14.89 14.48 12.49
N ASN A 52 15.49 14.75 13.68
CA ASN A 52 15.02 15.80 14.59
C ASN A 52 15.28 17.22 14.04
N GLN A 53 16.15 17.36 13.05
CA GLN A 53 16.52 18.65 12.48
C GLN A 53 16.38 18.63 10.97
N PRO A 54 15.99 19.76 10.36
CA PRO A 54 16.00 19.89 8.91
C PRO A 54 17.41 19.69 8.34
N ARG A 55 17.50 19.06 7.18
CA ARG A 55 18.76 18.85 6.47
C ARG A 55 19.13 20.09 5.66
N GLU A 56 20.21 20.76 6.04
CA GLU A 56 20.68 21.95 5.33
C GLU A 56 21.16 21.63 3.90
N GLY A 57 20.92 22.54 2.97
CA GLY A 57 21.38 22.43 1.57
C GLY A 57 20.50 21.61 0.66
N PHE A 58 19.32 21.20 1.10
CA PHE A 58 18.35 20.48 0.26
C PHE A 58 17.20 21.40 -0.18
N ASP A 59 17.01 21.49 -1.51
CA ASP A 59 15.88 22.23 -2.11
C ASP A 59 14.61 21.40 -2.23
N PHE A 60 14.69 20.09 -1.98
CA PHE A 60 13.58 19.13 -2.07
C PHE A 60 13.36 18.38 -0.75
N PHE A 61 12.22 17.71 -0.64
CA PHE A 61 11.90 16.87 0.50
C PHE A 61 12.72 15.57 0.47
N PRO A 62 13.60 15.33 1.46
CA PRO A 62 14.46 14.15 1.49
C PRO A 62 13.73 12.92 2.08
N LEU A 63 12.85 12.33 1.27
CA LEU A 63 12.17 11.07 1.58
C LEU A 63 12.92 9.91 0.92
N THR A 64 13.27 8.92 1.72
CA THR A 64 13.83 7.63 1.26
C THR A 64 12.82 6.53 1.56
N VAL A 65 12.55 5.69 0.59
CA VAL A 65 11.69 4.52 0.73
C VAL A 65 12.48 3.28 0.34
N ASP A 66 12.59 2.33 1.27
CA ASP A 66 13.29 1.08 1.07
C ASP A 66 12.35 -0.11 1.30
N VAL A 67 12.45 -1.11 0.45
CA VAL A 67 11.75 -2.39 0.59
C VAL A 67 12.79 -3.49 0.71
N GLU A 68 12.72 -4.26 1.78
CA GLU A 68 13.62 -5.36 2.08
C GLU A 68 12.89 -6.70 1.98
N GLU A 69 13.13 -7.40 0.89
CA GLU A 69 12.69 -8.79 0.73
C GLU A 69 13.67 -9.71 1.46
N ARG A 70 13.19 -10.36 2.51
CA ARG A 70 13.98 -11.32 3.27
C ARG A 70 13.80 -12.72 2.70
N MET A 71 14.89 -13.43 2.45
CA MET A 71 14.84 -14.80 1.93
C MET A 71 14.03 -15.73 2.83
N TYR A 72 14.11 -15.54 4.15
CA TYR A 72 13.34 -16.34 5.11
C TYR A 72 11.82 -16.13 4.96
N ALA A 73 11.36 -14.97 4.47
CA ALA A 73 9.95 -14.70 4.23
C ALA A 73 9.31 -15.69 3.24
N ALA A 74 10.10 -16.18 2.30
CA ALA A 74 9.71 -17.22 1.34
C ALA A 74 10.24 -18.62 1.73
N GLY A 75 10.66 -18.82 3.00
CA GLY A 75 11.22 -20.08 3.48
C GLY A 75 12.57 -20.46 2.86
N LYS A 76 13.33 -19.49 2.36
CA LYS A 76 14.58 -19.68 1.65
C LYS A 76 15.77 -19.22 2.48
N ILE A 77 16.95 -19.72 2.15
CA ILE A 77 18.25 -19.31 2.72
C ILE A 77 19.04 -18.63 1.60
N PRO A 78 19.76 -17.51 1.88
CA PRO A 78 20.61 -16.87 0.88
C PRO A 78 21.60 -17.87 0.28
N GLY A 79 21.56 -18.03 -1.05
CA GLY A 79 22.32 -19.05 -1.80
C GLY A 79 23.70 -18.61 -2.25
N SER A 80 24.13 -17.36 -2.01
CA SER A 80 25.45 -16.87 -2.39
C SER A 80 26.55 -17.46 -1.52
N PHE A 81 27.82 -17.34 -1.97
CA PHE A 81 28.98 -17.80 -1.21
C PHE A 81 29.01 -17.24 0.23
N PHE A 82 28.66 -15.98 0.42
CA PHE A 82 28.63 -15.32 1.72
C PHE A 82 27.37 -15.61 2.54
N ARG A 83 26.38 -16.28 1.98
CA ARG A 83 25.08 -16.58 2.62
C ARG A 83 24.44 -15.38 3.29
N ARG A 84 24.47 -14.24 2.61
CA ARG A 84 23.89 -12.98 3.08
C ARG A 84 22.81 -12.52 2.11
N GLU A 85 21.89 -11.72 2.61
CA GLU A 85 20.94 -10.98 1.77
C GLU A 85 21.73 -10.13 0.77
N GLY A 86 21.30 -10.18 -0.48
CA GLY A 86 21.93 -9.46 -1.58
C GLY A 86 21.39 -8.06 -1.76
N ARG A 87 21.58 -7.52 -2.97
CA ARG A 87 20.94 -6.27 -3.38
C ARG A 87 19.42 -6.47 -3.51
N PRO A 88 18.61 -5.41 -3.33
CA PRO A 88 17.18 -5.48 -3.59
C PRO A 88 16.89 -6.00 -5.00
N SER A 89 15.83 -6.78 -5.14
CA SER A 89 15.32 -7.23 -6.43
C SER A 89 14.79 -6.05 -7.26
N SER A 90 14.60 -6.25 -8.56
CA SER A 90 13.92 -5.25 -9.40
C SER A 90 12.49 -5.00 -8.92
N GLU A 91 11.83 -6.03 -8.41
CA GLU A 91 10.48 -5.95 -7.86
C GLU A 91 10.44 -5.08 -6.60
N ALA A 92 11.39 -5.29 -5.68
CA ALA A 92 11.52 -4.44 -4.48
C ALA A 92 11.76 -2.95 -4.85
N ILE A 93 12.60 -2.68 -5.86
CA ILE A 93 12.84 -1.31 -6.35
C ILE A 93 11.56 -0.70 -6.94
N LEU A 94 10.79 -1.48 -7.70
CA LEU A 94 9.50 -1.02 -8.22
C LEU A 94 8.49 -0.78 -7.10
N ALA A 95 8.43 -1.65 -6.09
CA ALA A 95 7.61 -1.46 -4.91
C ALA A 95 7.96 -0.19 -4.14
N CYS A 96 9.26 0.15 -3.99
CA CYS A 96 9.69 1.44 -3.42
C CYS A 96 9.07 2.62 -4.16
N ARG A 97 9.04 2.58 -5.49
CA ARG A 97 8.46 3.64 -6.33
C ARG A 97 6.93 3.70 -6.20
N LEU A 98 6.27 2.54 -6.10
CA LEU A 98 4.82 2.46 -5.88
C LEU A 98 4.43 3.06 -4.52
N ILE A 99 5.27 2.93 -3.50
CA ILE A 99 5.06 3.53 -2.18
C ILE A 99 5.34 5.04 -2.24
N ASP A 100 6.49 5.45 -2.79
CA ASP A 100 6.94 6.85 -2.79
C ASP A 100 5.98 7.79 -3.53
N ARG A 101 5.48 7.37 -4.70
CA ARG A 101 4.64 8.21 -5.56
C ARG A 101 3.36 8.73 -4.89
N PRO A 102 2.54 7.91 -4.22
CA PRO A 102 1.36 8.40 -3.52
C PRO A 102 1.66 8.94 -2.12
N LEU A 103 2.76 8.53 -1.47
CA LEU A 103 3.07 8.93 -0.11
C LEU A 103 3.72 10.32 -0.05
N ARG A 104 4.68 10.59 -0.93
CA ARG A 104 5.43 11.87 -0.98
C ARG A 104 4.55 13.12 -1.01
N PRO A 105 3.48 13.21 -1.83
CA PRO A 105 2.63 14.39 -1.87
C PRO A 105 1.73 14.56 -0.63
N THR A 106 1.69 13.60 0.28
CA THR A 106 0.91 13.74 1.52
C THR A 106 1.60 14.58 2.57
N PHE A 107 2.93 14.67 2.52
CA PHE A 107 3.70 15.48 3.47
C PHE A 107 3.50 16.98 3.22
N VAL A 108 3.57 17.75 4.29
CA VAL A 108 3.45 19.21 4.22
C VAL A 108 4.56 19.80 3.33
N LYS A 109 4.18 20.78 2.50
CA LYS A 109 5.14 21.49 1.66
C LYS A 109 6.17 22.22 2.52
N GLY A 110 7.44 22.10 2.15
CA GLY A 110 8.52 22.75 2.89
C GLY A 110 9.19 21.89 3.95
N LEU A 111 8.69 20.69 4.24
CA LEU A 111 9.38 19.75 5.13
C LEU A 111 10.79 19.46 4.60
N ARG A 112 11.81 19.61 5.44
CA ARG A 112 13.23 19.38 5.11
C ARG A 112 13.89 18.35 6.02
N ASN A 113 13.16 17.82 6.99
CA ASN A 113 13.62 16.69 7.80
C ASN A 113 13.81 15.48 6.89
N GLU A 114 14.90 14.76 7.08
CA GLU A 114 15.11 13.49 6.40
C GLU A 114 14.12 12.47 6.95
N VAL A 115 13.31 11.88 6.08
CA VAL A 115 12.33 10.86 6.42
C VAL A 115 12.72 9.57 5.72
N GLN A 116 12.77 8.48 6.47
CA GLN A 116 13.00 7.15 5.94
C GLN A 116 11.81 6.26 6.25
N VAL A 117 11.29 5.61 5.22
CA VAL A 117 10.27 4.57 5.32
C VAL A 117 10.89 3.26 4.87
N VAL A 118 10.89 2.27 5.75
CA VAL A 118 11.41 0.93 5.47
C VAL A 118 10.28 -0.08 5.60
N VAL A 119 10.08 -0.88 4.55
CA VAL A 119 9.14 -2.00 4.57
C VAL A 119 9.92 -3.30 4.46
N THR A 120 9.83 -4.13 5.49
CA THR A 120 10.45 -5.44 5.54
C THR A 120 9.40 -6.53 5.30
N VAL A 121 9.59 -7.33 4.27
CA VAL A 121 8.77 -8.52 4.00
C VAL A 121 9.21 -9.62 4.95
N MET A 122 8.36 -9.98 5.91
CA MET A 122 8.67 -10.94 6.97
C MET A 122 8.09 -12.33 6.73
N SER A 123 6.95 -12.41 6.05
CA SER A 123 6.33 -13.62 5.54
C SER A 123 5.62 -13.30 4.24
N GLN A 124 5.67 -14.19 3.27
CA GLN A 124 5.02 -14.01 1.99
C GLN A 124 4.46 -15.33 1.48
N ASP A 125 3.17 -15.34 1.21
CA ASP A 125 2.56 -16.38 0.39
C ASP A 125 3.07 -16.23 -1.05
N PRO A 126 3.66 -17.27 -1.66
CA PRO A 126 4.16 -17.22 -3.04
C PRO A 126 3.09 -16.86 -4.08
N GLU A 127 1.82 -17.07 -3.77
CA GLU A 127 0.69 -16.79 -4.67
C GLU A 127 0.18 -15.34 -4.56
N GLU A 128 0.76 -14.53 -3.67
CA GLU A 128 0.27 -13.20 -3.36
C GLU A 128 1.26 -12.08 -3.73
N TYR A 129 0.71 -10.91 -4.07
CA TYR A 129 1.47 -9.67 -4.26
C TYR A 129 1.60 -8.91 -2.92
N TYR A 130 2.81 -8.50 -2.57
CA TYR A 130 3.04 -7.70 -1.37
C TYR A 130 3.10 -6.19 -1.61
N ASP A 131 3.29 -5.73 -2.83
CA ASP A 131 3.60 -4.33 -3.18
C ASP A 131 2.48 -3.35 -2.74
N VAL A 132 1.23 -3.68 -3.00
CA VAL A 132 0.09 -2.86 -2.55
C VAL A 132 -0.16 -2.98 -1.05
N VAL A 133 0.16 -4.13 -0.44
CA VAL A 133 0.16 -4.28 1.02
C VAL A 133 1.20 -3.34 1.63
N ALA A 134 2.37 -3.23 1.01
CA ALA A 134 3.44 -2.33 1.40
C ALA A 134 3.05 -0.84 1.33
N ILE A 135 2.27 -0.41 0.32
CA ILE A 135 1.73 0.96 0.24
C ILE A 135 0.90 1.27 1.49
N ASN A 136 -0.01 0.38 1.84
CA ASN A 136 -0.91 0.55 2.98
C ASN A 136 -0.15 0.53 4.32
N GLY A 137 0.80 -0.38 4.48
CA GLY A 137 1.65 -0.48 5.67
C GLY A 137 2.53 0.77 5.87
N ALA A 138 3.19 1.23 4.81
CA ALA A 138 4.00 2.44 4.82
C ALA A 138 3.18 3.69 5.15
N SER A 139 1.97 3.80 4.60
CA SER A 139 1.04 4.89 4.90
C SER A 139 0.62 4.88 6.37
N ALA A 140 0.22 3.73 6.90
CA ALA A 140 -0.18 3.59 8.29
C ALA A 140 0.98 3.91 9.25
N ALA A 141 2.19 3.40 9.00
CA ALA A 141 3.38 3.71 9.80
C ALA A 141 3.72 5.20 9.77
N THR A 142 3.63 5.84 8.60
CA THR A 142 3.86 7.28 8.46
C THR A 142 2.81 8.09 9.21
N GLN A 143 1.56 7.67 9.21
CA GLN A 143 0.50 8.34 9.96
C GLN A 143 0.72 8.24 11.48
N LEU A 144 1.24 7.11 11.96
CA LEU A 144 1.54 6.92 13.39
C LEU A 144 2.82 7.61 13.84
N SER A 145 3.70 8.02 12.94
CA SER A 145 4.97 8.69 13.27
C SER A 145 4.81 10.11 13.82
N GLY A 146 3.61 10.68 13.74
CA GLY A 146 3.35 12.07 14.13
C GLY A 146 3.87 13.11 13.14
N LEU A 147 4.42 12.70 11.99
CA LEU A 147 4.84 13.63 10.94
C LEU A 147 3.62 14.33 10.31
N PRO A 148 3.80 15.59 9.86
CA PRO A 148 2.71 16.38 9.28
C PRO A 148 2.33 15.85 7.88
N VAL A 149 1.34 14.96 7.84
CA VAL A 149 0.80 14.37 6.62
C VAL A 149 -0.69 14.68 6.47
N SER A 150 -1.16 14.74 5.24
CA SER A 150 -2.55 15.11 4.92
C SER A 150 -3.58 13.98 5.11
N GLY A 151 -3.17 12.84 5.67
CA GLY A 151 -4.00 11.69 5.97
C GLY A 151 -3.51 10.38 5.35
N ALA A 152 -4.26 9.32 5.60
CA ALA A 152 -3.96 7.98 5.11
C ALA A 152 -4.02 7.88 3.58
N VAL A 153 -3.14 7.06 3.03
CA VAL A 153 -3.17 6.60 1.64
C VAL A 153 -3.61 5.14 1.60
N GLY A 154 -4.66 4.85 0.83
CA GLY A 154 -5.04 3.48 0.52
C GLY A 154 -4.54 3.09 -0.87
N GLY A 155 -3.89 1.95 -0.98
CA GLY A 155 -3.43 1.37 -2.24
C GLY A 155 -4.14 0.04 -2.51
N VAL A 156 -4.60 -0.17 -3.74
CA VAL A 156 -5.27 -1.40 -4.17
C VAL A 156 -4.80 -1.81 -5.56
N ARG A 157 -4.55 -3.11 -5.74
CA ARG A 157 -4.41 -3.72 -7.06
C ARG A 157 -5.77 -4.22 -7.50
N MET A 158 -6.18 -3.85 -8.71
CA MET A 158 -7.43 -4.24 -9.32
C MET A 158 -7.15 -5.07 -10.56
N ALA A 159 -7.83 -6.20 -10.72
CA ALA A 159 -7.79 -7.00 -11.92
C ALA A 159 -9.19 -7.12 -12.53
N LEU A 160 -9.32 -6.92 -13.83
CA LEU A 160 -10.55 -7.17 -14.58
C LEU A 160 -10.56 -8.61 -15.04
N ILE A 161 -11.42 -9.44 -14.47
CA ILE A 161 -11.52 -10.86 -14.75
C ILE A 161 -12.86 -11.14 -15.42
N ALA A 162 -12.82 -11.71 -16.64
CA ALA A 162 -13.99 -12.18 -17.33
C ALA A 162 -14.03 -13.72 -17.26
N ASP A 163 -15.21 -14.25 -16.93
CA ASP A 163 -15.53 -15.67 -16.90
C ASP A 163 -16.97 -15.92 -17.35
N ASP A 164 -17.43 -17.17 -17.30
CA ASP A 164 -18.78 -17.55 -17.71
C ASP A 164 -19.89 -16.85 -16.93
N LYS A 165 -19.64 -16.47 -15.67
CA LYS A 165 -20.58 -15.74 -14.82
C LYS A 165 -20.52 -14.24 -15.05
N HIS A 166 -19.35 -13.74 -15.40
CA HIS A 166 -19.06 -12.31 -15.60
C HIS A 166 -18.47 -12.09 -17.00
N PRO A 167 -19.26 -12.25 -18.06
CA PRO A 167 -18.75 -12.16 -19.44
C PRO A 167 -18.22 -10.77 -19.81
N GLU A 168 -18.75 -9.72 -19.20
CA GLU A 168 -18.25 -8.34 -19.35
C GLU A 168 -17.06 -8.02 -18.46
N GLY A 169 -16.69 -8.95 -17.56
CA GLY A 169 -15.64 -8.79 -16.57
C GLY A 169 -16.10 -8.18 -15.26
N GLN A 170 -15.51 -8.64 -14.16
CA GLN A 170 -15.65 -8.08 -12.82
C GLN A 170 -14.30 -7.58 -12.34
N TRP A 171 -14.30 -6.41 -11.69
CA TRP A 171 -13.12 -5.87 -11.02
C TRP A 171 -12.92 -6.55 -9.68
N VAL A 172 -11.74 -7.14 -9.49
CA VAL A 172 -11.33 -7.87 -8.28
C VAL A 172 -10.20 -7.12 -7.61
N ALA A 173 -10.35 -6.80 -6.33
CA ALA A 173 -9.33 -6.16 -5.51
C ALA A 173 -8.41 -7.20 -4.87
N PHE A 174 -7.12 -6.91 -4.80
CA PHE A 174 -6.08 -7.80 -4.27
C PHE A 174 -6.12 -9.21 -4.91
N PRO A 175 -6.05 -9.28 -6.27
CA PRO A 175 -6.01 -10.56 -6.95
C PRO A 175 -4.73 -11.33 -6.57
N ASN A 176 -4.83 -12.64 -6.44
CA ASN A 176 -3.67 -13.51 -6.37
C ASN A 176 -3.05 -13.73 -7.76
N HIS A 177 -1.92 -14.44 -7.84
CA HIS A 177 -1.23 -14.66 -9.12
C HIS A 177 -2.11 -15.37 -10.16
N GLU A 178 -2.88 -16.41 -9.78
CA GLU A 178 -3.80 -17.10 -10.69
C GLU A 178 -4.86 -16.16 -11.24
N GLN A 179 -5.47 -15.36 -10.39
CA GLN A 179 -6.48 -14.37 -10.79
C GLN A 179 -5.88 -13.29 -11.70
N HIS A 180 -4.66 -12.86 -11.40
CA HIS A 180 -3.93 -11.89 -12.20
C HIS A 180 -3.58 -12.41 -13.59
N GLU A 181 -3.13 -13.66 -13.73
CA GLU A 181 -2.87 -14.29 -15.03
C GLU A 181 -4.13 -14.37 -15.91
N ARG A 182 -5.31 -14.44 -15.29
CA ARG A 182 -6.60 -14.46 -15.98
C ARG A 182 -7.13 -13.05 -16.26
N ALA A 183 -6.47 -12.00 -15.80
CA ALA A 183 -6.94 -10.63 -15.99
C ALA A 183 -6.85 -10.19 -17.46
N LEU A 184 -7.86 -9.47 -17.93
CA LEU A 184 -7.84 -8.75 -19.20
C LEU A 184 -7.10 -7.43 -19.07
N PHE A 185 -7.21 -6.83 -17.91
CA PHE A 185 -6.60 -5.55 -17.58
C PHE A 185 -6.30 -5.48 -16.08
N GLU A 186 -5.24 -4.82 -15.71
CA GLU A 186 -4.86 -4.62 -14.33
C GLU A 186 -4.53 -3.16 -14.05
N MET A 187 -4.69 -2.75 -12.82
CA MET A 187 -4.23 -1.45 -12.36
C MET A 187 -3.90 -1.47 -10.87
N VAL A 188 -2.85 -0.75 -10.49
CA VAL A 188 -2.61 -0.33 -9.12
C VAL A 188 -3.12 1.09 -8.97
N VAL A 189 -4.01 1.29 -8.02
CA VAL A 189 -4.62 2.59 -7.75
C VAL A 189 -4.34 2.96 -6.30
N ALA A 190 -3.82 4.16 -6.08
CA ALA A 190 -3.66 4.70 -4.74
C ALA A 190 -4.37 6.05 -4.62
N GLY A 191 -4.99 6.29 -3.48
CA GLY A 191 -5.75 7.50 -3.23
C GLY A 191 -5.89 7.79 -1.74
N ARG A 192 -6.50 8.92 -1.44
CA ARG A 192 -6.78 9.36 -0.08
C ARG A 192 -8.21 9.86 0.05
N MET A 193 -8.71 9.88 1.28
CA MET A 193 -9.99 10.49 1.59
C MET A 193 -9.93 12.01 1.43
N VAL A 194 -10.94 12.55 0.79
CA VAL A 194 -11.14 14.01 0.65
C VAL A 194 -12.61 14.36 0.89
N LYS A 195 -12.86 15.57 1.31
CA LYS A 195 -14.25 16.08 1.41
C LYS A 195 -14.66 16.77 0.12
N LYS A 196 -15.70 16.26 -0.53
CA LYS A 196 -16.35 16.90 -1.67
C LYS A 196 -17.70 17.46 -1.23
N GLY A 197 -17.70 18.74 -0.83
CA GLY A 197 -18.85 19.35 -0.15
C GLY A 197 -19.11 18.71 1.22
N ARG A 198 -20.29 18.09 1.40
CA ARG A 198 -20.66 17.38 2.65
C ARG A 198 -20.44 15.87 2.61
N LYS A 199 -19.94 15.33 1.51
CA LYS A 199 -19.69 13.89 1.32
C LYS A 199 -18.21 13.59 1.31
N ASP A 200 -17.85 12.46 1.87
CA ASP A 200 -16.52 11.88 1.74
C ASP A 200 -16.40 11.26 0.33
N ASP A 201 -15.29 11.54 -0.34
CA ASP A 201 -14.92 10.99 -1.64
C ASP A 201 -13.46 10.55 -1.60
N VAL A 202 -13.00 9.82 -2.59
CA VAL A 202 -11.62 9.40 -2.76
C VAL A 202 -10.98 10.19 -3.89
N ALA A 203 -9.91 10.91 -3.57
CA ALA A 203 -9.04 11.50 -4.59
C ALA A 203 -7.98 10.47 -4.99
N ILE A 204 -7.99 10.10 -6.26
CA ILE A 204 -6.96 9.21 -6.83
C ILE A 204 -5.68 10.03 -7.01
N MET A 205 -4.58 9.51 -6.47
CA MET A 205 -3.27 10.16 -6.47
C MET A 205 -2.27 9.48 -7.39
N MET A 206 -2.41 8.18 -7.61
CA MET A 206 -1.52 7.39 -8.45
C MET A 206 -2.32 6.30 -9.16
N VAL A 207 -1.98 6.10 -10.42
CA VAL A 207 -2.45 4.97 -11.22
C VAL A 207 -1.24 4.37 -11.95
N GLU A 208 -1.13 3.07 -11.92
CA GLU A 208 -0.24 2.28 -12.76
C GLU A 208 -1.07 1.15 -13.36
N ALA A 209 -1.10 1.03 -14.67
CA ALA A 209 -2.02 0.13 -15.34
C ALA A 209 -1.35 -0.57 -16.52
N GLY A 210 -1.82 -1.78 -16.81
CA GLY A 210 -1.34 -2.60 -17.89
C GLY A 210 -2.39 -3.57 -18.39
N ALA A 211 -2.20 -4.07 -19.60
CA ALA A 211 -2.98 -5.18 -20.13
C ALA A 211 -2.48 -6.49 -19.53
N GLY A 212 -3.37 -7.47 -19.39
CA GLY A 212 -3.00 -8.83 -18.98
C GLY A 212 -2.04 -9.50 -19.98
N THR A 213 -1.26 -10.44 -19.52
CA THR A 213 -0.18 -11.07 -20.30
C THR A 213 -0.68 -11.70 -21.61
N ASN A 214 -1.83 -12.36 -21.61
CA ASN A 214 -2.41 -13.07 -22.77
C ASN A 214 -3.67 -12.38 -23.30
N VAL A 215 -3.79 -11.06 -23.10
CA VAL A 215 -5.03 -10.34 -23.45
C VAL A 215 -5.38 -10.41 -24.94
N ALA A 216 -4.39 -10.36 -25.83
CA ALA A 216 -4.63 -10.42 -27.28
C ALA A 216 -5.24 -11.76 -27.72
N GLU A 217 -4.75 -12.87 -27.17
CA GLU A 217 -5.26 -14.22 -27.45
C GLU A 217 -6.69 -14.37 -26.91
N ARG A 218 -6.93 -13.91 -25.69
CA ARG A 218 -8.25 -13.94 -25.06
C ARG A 218 -9.29 -13.09 -25.79
N ILE A 219 -8.90 -11.92 -26.31
CA ILE A 219 -9.78 -11.10 -27.16
C ILE A 219 -10.10 -11.83 -28.47
N ALA A 220 -9.12 -12.51 -29.08
CA ALA A 220 -9.35 -13.31 -30.26
C ALA A 220 -10.30 -14.51 -30.00
N GLU A 221 -10.35 -15.02 -28.77
CA GLU A 221 -11.28 -16.05 -28.29
C GLU A 221 -12.66 -15.52 -27.89
N GLY A 222 -12.86 -14.20 -27.96
CA GLY A 222 -14.15 -13.56 -27.71
C GLY A 222 -14.28 -12.79 -26.39
N ALA A 223 -13.18 -12.65 -25.62
CA ALA A 223 -13.23 -11.82 -24.43
C ALA A 223 -13.37 -10.33 -24.79
N PRO A 224 -14.05 -9.52 -23.94
CA PRO A 224 -14.21 -8.10 -24.19
C PRO A 224 -12.86 -7.36 -24.16
N ALA A 225 -12.62 -6.54 -25.20
CA ALA A 225 -11.42 -5.70 -25.25
C ALA A 225 -11.55 -4.51 -24.26
N PRO A 226 -10.58 -4.29 -23.38
CA PRO A 226 -10.58 -3.12 -22.51
C PRO A 226 -10.56 -1.82 -23.31
N GLN A 227 -11.44 -0.88 -22.96
CA GLN A 227 -11.56 0.43 -23.57
C GLN A 227 -11.35 1.52 -22.50
N GLU A 228 -11.28 2.80 -22.90
CA GLU A 228 -11.18 3.92 -21.96
C GLU A 228 -12.30 3.91 -20.90
N ALA A 229 -13.52 3.55 -21.31
CA ALA A 229 -14.65 3.43 -20.39
C ALA A 229 -14.41 2.32 -19.34
N THR A 230 -13.77 1.22 -19.73
CA THR A 230 -13.40 0.11 -18.84
C THR A 230 -12.38 0.59 -17.79
N VAL A 231 -11.37 1.35 -18.22
CA VAL A 231 -10.37 1.94 -17.31
C VAL A 231 -11.02 2.90 -16.33
N ALA A 232 -11.89 3.79 -16.81
CA ALA A 232 -12.64 4.72 -15.96
C ALA A 232 -13.51 3.98 -14.95
N ALA A 233 -14.20 2.92 -15.35
CA ALA A 233 -14.99 2.09 -14.46
C ALA A 233 -14.13 1.40 -13.39
N GLY A 234 -12.93 0.94 -13.74
CA GLY A 234 -11.96 0.37 -12.79
C GLY A 234 -11.49 1.36 -11.74
N LEU A 235 -11.26 2.62 -12.12
CA LEU A 235 -10.90 3.69 -11.18
C LEU A 235 -12.05 3.96 -10.19
N GLU A 236 -13.29 4.00 -10.66
CA GLU A 236 -14.44 4.15 -9.77
C GLU A 236 -14.65 2.91 -8.88
N ALA A 237 -14.44 1.70 -9.40
CA ALA A 237 -14.52 0.46 -8.65
C ALA A 237 -13.44 0.36 -7.54
N ALA A 238 -12.28 0.99 -7.71
CA ALA A 238 -11.20 1.03 -6.71
C ALA A 238 -11.54 1.92 -5.49
N LYS A 239 -12.34 2.97 -5.67
CA LYS A 239 -12.63 3.96 -4.61
C LYS A 239 -13.22 3.36 -3.32
N PRO A 240 -14.22 2.47 -3.34
CA PRO A 240 -14.74 1.87 -2.12
C PRO A 240 -13.66 1.11 -1.32
N PHE A 241 -12.79 0.37 -2.00
CA PHE A 241 -11.70 -0.35 -1.38
C PHE A 241 -10.67 0.59 -0.75
N ILE A 242 -10.26 1.64 -1.47
CA ILE A 242 -9.35 2.68 -0.95
C ILE A 242 -9.96 3.35 0.27
N LYS A 243 -11.25 3.65 0.25
CA LYS A 243 -11.98 4.24 1.38
C LYS A 243 -11.88 3.33 2.60
N THR A 244 -12.21 2.04 2.47
CA THR A 244 -12.16 1.05 3.56
C THR A 244 -10.74 0.94 4.13
N LEU A 245 -9.71 0.94 3.28
CA LEU A 245 -8.31 0.91 3.70
C LEU A 245 -7.89 2.17 4.46
N CYS A 246 -8.29 3.35 4.00
CA CYS A 246 -8.03 4.61 4.70
C CYS A 246 -8.77 4.68 6.04
N GLU A 247 -10.02 4.24 6.11
CA GLU A 247 -10.81 4.21 7.34
C GLU A 247 -10.17 3.30 8.40
N ALA A 248 -9.68 2.11 8.01
CA ALA A 248 -8.98 1.21 8.91
C ALA A 248 -7.69 1.84 9.47
N GLN A 249 -6.88 2.49 8.61
CA GLN A 249 -5.66 3.19 9.02
C GLN A 249 -5.97 4.37 9.96
N ASN A 250 -6.99 5.18 9.65
CA ASN A 250 -7.43 6.28 10.50
C ASN A 250 -7.91 5.77 11.86
N GLY A 251 -8.71 4.71 11.89
CA GLY A 251 -9.17 4.09 13.13
C GLY A 251 -8.02 3.50 13.97
N LEU A 252 -6.95 3.01 13.35
CA LEU A 252 -5.73 2.60 14.06
C LEU A 252 -5.04 3.80 14.69
N ALA A 253 -4.86 4.88 13.92
CA ALA A 253 -4.20 6.10 14.39
C ALA A 253 -4.97 6.76 15.54
N GLU A 254 -6.28 6.88 15.45
CA GLU A 254 -7.13 7.43 16.51
C GLU A 254 -7.01 6.65 17.82
N ARG A 255 -7.02 5.32 17.76
CA ARG A 255 -6.87 4.46 18.94
C ARG A 255 -5.46 4.49 19.53
N THR A 256 -4.46 4.76 18.72
CA THR A 256 -3.06 4.84 19.14
C THR A 256 -2.71 6.23 19.65
N ALA A 257 -3.27 7.29 19.09
CA ALA A 257 -3.08 8.68 19.53
C ALA A 257 -3.52 8.90 21.01
N CYS A 258 -4.47 8.11 21.50
CA CYS A 258 -4.84 8.09 22.92
C CYS A 258 -3.71 7.56 23.84
N LEU A 259 -2.68 6.92 23.29
CA LEU A 259 -1.51 6.37 23.99
C LEU A 259 -0.24 7.21 23.79
N LEU A 260 -0.19 8.00 22.73
CA LEU A 260 0.88 8.95 22.48
C LEU A 260 0.48 10.27 23.17
N TYR A 261 1.08 10.51 24.31
CA TYR A 261 1.14 11.86 24.87
C TYR A 261 1.88 12.71 23.82
N THR A 262 1.14 13.37 22.96
CA THR A 262 1.70 14.42 22.13
C THR A 262 2.08 15.54 23.10
N SER A 263 3.32 15.53 23.53
CA SER A 263 3.93 16.74 24.02
C SER A 263 3.73 17.82 22.95
N ASP A 264 3.53 19.04 23.38
CA ASP A 264 3.24 20.28 22.66
C ASP A 264 4.12 20.63 21.46
N ALA A 265 4.63 19.65 20.72
CA ALA A 265 5.44 19.83 19.51
C ALA A 265 4.69 20.47 18.32
N ALA A 266 3.36 20.63 18.42
CA ALA A 266 2.59 21.33 17.40
C ALA A 266 2.68 22.86 17.51
N ASP A 267 3.08 23.40 18.68
CA ASP A 267 3.17 24.85 18.92
C ASP A 267 4.56 25.43 18.65
N ASP A 268 5.58 24.60 18.38
CA ASP A 268 6.96 25.01 18.15
C ASP A 268 7.40 25.01 16.67
N LEU A 269 6.47 24.89 15.74
CA LEU A 269 6.80 25.07 14.31
C LEU A 269 6.65 26.54 13.93
N PRO A 270 7.74 27.18 13.46
CA PRO A 270 7.74 28.57 13.02
C PRO A 270 6.90 28.81 11.76
#